data_61c92f4c6eba365f424e1cb79c27d359
#
_entry.id   61c92f4c6eba365f424e1cb79c27d359
#
_cell.length_a   1.000
_cell.length_b   1.000
_cell.length_c   1.000
_cell.angle_alpha   90.00
_cell.angle_beta   90.00
_cell.angle_gamma   90.00
#
_symmetry.space_group_name_H-M   'P 1'
#
loop_
_entity.id
_entity.type
_entity.pdbx_description
1 polymer ?
#
loop_
_entity_poly.entity_id
_entity_poly.type
_entity_poly.pdbx_seq_one_letter_code
_entity_poly.pdbx_strand_id
1 'polypeptide(L)'
;MSGSLDSAVSLVAGWIDEGVIPGAALLVSRGDDVLVERYWGVADMSRKVPATPNTLWSIASITKPVTAAAFMACVDRGLLSLDAPLSGVLPEFTGDRGERPWRRDVTPRHLLTHTSGLAGFSRDNLAMRKRHAPVDDFIASFMDEDVHFQPGRWHLYSSVGLGLIAECVGRSAGGGKGRPMDAYWRFALDLLRDLGVNDAFFLPDDDQQQHIAWVESTGQEGLDWEIGNSKYFRSLGFPWGGLYVRARDVLTFVSAFLPGKESEALSAAARKAMITQNAAPPDAPASVAPTQRDVTWDPTRPPRARVPWGLGWEVRGGEASDYMGDQSHATVFGHYGASGSIAWADPEEGLAAVLLTNRAWQSWWPVHERRTARLANEIMAALD
;
A
#
# COMPACT_ATOMS: atom_id res chain seq x y z
N MET A 1 32.72 5.02 -13.79
CA MET A 1 32.68 3.61 -13.38
C MET A 1 31.30 3.43 -12.74
N SER A 2 30.40 2.68 -13.38
CA SER A 2 29.10 2.39 -12.75
C SER A 2 29.38 1.67 -11.43
N GLY A 3 28.93 2.22 -10.32
CA GLY A 3 29.00 1.55 -9.02
C GLY A 3 28.31 0.17 -9.12
N SER A 4 28.79 -0.79 -8.36
CA SER A 4 28.19 -2.13 -8.36
C SER A 4 27.07 -2.18 -7.32
N LEU A 5 25.91 -2.73 -7.68
CA LEU A 5 24.82 -3.04 -6.74
C LEU A 5 25.18 -4.18 -5.75
N ASP A 6 26.41 -4.69 -5.79
CA ASP A 6 26.88 -5.75 -4.89
C ASP A 6 26.80 -5.36 -3.42
N SER A 7 26.95 -4.09 -3.08
CA SER A 7 26.81 -3.58 -1.72
C SER A 7 25.37 -3.75 -1.22
N ALA A 8 24.40 -3.34 -2.01
CA ALA A 8 22.97 -3.51 -1.70
C ALA A 8 22.57 -4.98 -1.59
N VAL A 9 23.08 -5.83 -2.50
CA VAL A 9 22.88 -7.29 -2.48
C VAL A 9 23.47 -7.91 -1.20
N SER A 10 24.71 -7.54 -0.86
CA SER A 10 25.41 -8.04 0.33
C SER A 10 24.73 -7.61 1.63
N LEU A 11 24.16 -6.40 1.64
CA LEU A 11 23.41 -5.90 2.79
C LEU A 11 22.18 -6.75 3.10
N VAL A 12 21.38 -7.11 2.09
CA VAL A 12 20.20 -7.97 2.27
C VAL A 12 20.61 -9.40 2.64
N ALA A 13 21.65 -9.93 2.01
CA ALA A 13 22.20 -11.26 2.36
C ALA A 13 22.63 -11.30 3.83
N GLY A 14 23.31 -10.25 4.31
CA GLY A 14 23.70 -10.12 5.72
C GLY A 14 22.50 -10.13 6.68
N TRP A 15 21.38 -9.54 6.32
CA TRP A 15 20.18 -9.60 7.16
C TRP A 15 19.58 -11.00 7.28
N ILE A 16 19.71 -11.84 6.24
CA ILE A 16 19.34 -13.25 6.31
C ILE A 16 20.29 -14.01 7.24
N ASP A 17 21.59 -13.83 7.07
CA ASP A 17 22.63 -14.51 7.87
C ASP A 17 22.56 -14.13 9.36
N GLU A 18 22.22 -12.87 9.65
CA GLU A 18 22.00 -12.36 11.00
C GLU A 18 20.62 -12.77 11.59
N GLY A 19 19.76 -13.41 10.81
CA GLY A 19 18.40 -13.79 11.25
C GLY A 19 17.45 -12.60 11.45
N VAL A 20 17.78 -11.44 10.85
CA VAL A 20 16.93 -10.22 10.91
C VAL A 20 15.62 -10.44 10.17
N ILE A 21 15.69 -11.09 9.02
CA ILE A 21 14.53 -11.50 8.20
C ILE A 21 14.70 -12.94 7.78
N PRO A 22 13.62 -13.76 7.75
CA PRO A 22 13.73 -15.18 7.39
C PRO A 22 13.91 -15.41 5.90
N GLY A 23 13.26 -14.59 5.07
CA GLY A 23 13.32 -14.66 3.62
C GLY A 23 13.16 -13.28 2.99
N ALA A 24 13.75 -13.12 1.80
CA ALA A 24 13.67 -11.87 1.05
C ALA A 24 13.71 -12.08 -0.47
N ALA A 25 13.13 -11.12 -1.19
CA ALA A 25 13.36 -10.88 -2.60
C ALA A 25 13.79 -9.41 -2.78
N LEU A 26 14.93 -9.17 -3.43
CA LEU A 26 15.38 -7.83 -3.83
C LEU A 26 15.41 -7.77 -5.36
N LEU A 27 14.64 -6.83 -5.91
CA LEU A 27 14.64 -6.53 -7.33
C LEU A 27 14.88 -5.03 -7.53
N VAL A 28 15.75 -4.71 -8.49
CA VAL A 28 16.06 -3.33 -8.90
C VAL A 28 16.06 -3.27 -10.41
N SER A 29 15.38 -2.28 -10.98
CA SER A 29 15.40 -2.01 -12.42
C SER A 29 15.72 -0.55 -12.72
N ARG A 30 16.30 -0.28 -13.89
CA ARG A 30 16.45 1.06 -14.46
C ARG A 30 15.93 1.04 -15.89
N GLY A 31 14.91 1.85 -16.17
CA GLY A 31 14.17 1.75 -17.43
C GLY A 31 13.49 0.39 -17.58
N ASP A 32 13.91 -0.37 -18.63
CA ASP A 32 13.41 -1.73 -18.89
C ASP A 32 14.39 -2.82 -18.41
N ASP A 33 15.59 -2.43 -17.98
CA ASP A 33 16.63 -3.36 -17.58
C ASP A 33 16.48 -3.75 -16.09
N VAL A 34 16.42 -5.05 -15.82
CA VAL A 34 16.48 -5.59 -14.45
C VAL A 34 17.95 -5.73 -14.07
N LEU A 35 18.42 -4.87 -13.16
CA LEU A 35 19.81 -4.83 -12.71
C LEU A 35 20.10 -5.85 -11.60
N VAL A 36 19.11 -6.07 -10.71
CA VAL A 36 19.18 -7.06 -9.63
C VAL A 36 17.88 -7.83 -9.57
N GLU A 37 17.97 -9.14 -9.46
CA GLU A 37 16.91 -10.03 -9.07
C GLU A 37 17.50 -11.14 -8.22
N ARG A 38 17.25 -11.13 -6.92
CA ARG A 38 17.82 -12.06 -5.96
C ARG A 38 16.77 -12.50 -4.94
N TYR A 39 16.87 -13.74 -4.51
CA TYR A 39 16.01 -14.37 -3.52
C TYR A 39 16.87 -15.07 -2.49
N TRP A 40 16.54 -14.94 -1.20
CA TRP A 40 17.29 -15.51 -0.10
C TRP A 40 16.37 -16.11 0.97
N GLY A 41 16.94 -17.04 1.74
CA GLY A 41 16.31 -17.59 2.92
C GLY A 41 15.05 -18.38 2.62
N VAL A 42 14.08 -18.33 3.51
CA VAL A 42 12.89 -19.19 3.47
C VAL A 42 11.60 -18.38 3.44
N ALA A 43 10.69 -18.76 2.57
CA ALA A 43 9.34 -18.23 2.51
C ALA A 43 8.46 -18.76 3.67
N ASP A 44 8.77 -19.95 4.19
CA ASP A 44 8.08 -20.55 5.32
C ASP A 44 9.09 -21.29 6.22
N MET A 45 9.30 -20.75 7.42
CA MET A 45 10.23 -21.30 8.40
C MET A 45 9.82 -22.69 8.88
N SER A 46 8.53 -22.90 9.11
CA SER A 46 8.00 -24.16 9.67
C SER A 46 8.09 -25.31 8.69
N ARG A 47 7.84 -25.06 7.41
CA ARG A 47 7.91 -26.04 6.32
C ARG A 47 9.28 -26.06 5.62
N LYS A 48 10.18 -25.13 5.96
CA LYS A 48 11.50 -24.94 5.32
C LYS A 48 11.40 -24.71 3.80
N VAL A 49 10.35 -24.01 3.36
CA VAL A 49 10.13 -23.68 1.95
C VAL A 49 11.05 -22.51 1.56
N PRO A 50 11.95 -22.67 0.57
CA PRO A 50 12.82 -21.58 0.17
C PRO A 50 12.05 -20.42 -0.48
N ALA A 51 12.57 -19.20 -0.32
CA ALA A 51 12.10 -18.06 -1.11
C ALA A 51 12.63 -18.19 -2.55
N THR A 52 11.74 -18.07 -3.54
CA THR A 52 12.04 -18.28 -4.96
C THR A 52 11.28 -17.24 -5.82
N PRO A 53 11.55 -17.15 -7.13
CA PRO A 53 10.73 -16.34 -8.05
C PRO A 53 9.23 -16.68 -8.03
N ASN A 54 8.87 -17.90 -7.66
CA ASN A 54 7.47 -18.34 -7.59
C ASN A 54 6.78 -18.05 -6.25
N THR A 55 7.51 -17.51 -5.27
CA THR A 55 6.95 -17.14 -3.97
C THR A 55 5.93 -16.01 -4.14
N LEU A 56 4.73 -16.19 -3.60
CA LEU A 56 3.70 -15.16 -3.45
C LEU A 56 3.92 -14.45 -2.11
N TRP A 57 4.14 -13.15 -2.18
CA TRP A 57 4.37 -12.34 -1.00
C TRP A 57 3.10 -11.60 -0.61
N SER A 58 2.75 -11.59 0.67
CA SER A 58 1.78 -10.63 1.20
C SER A 58 2.41 -9.25 1.13
N ILE A 59 1.92 -8.39 0.23
CA ILE A 59 2.45 -7.03 0.08
C ILE A 59 1.79 -6.03 1.04
N ALA A 60 0.82 -6.49 1.81
CA ALA A 60 0.10 -5.69 2.80
C ALA A 60 -0.29 -4.31 2.23
N SER A 61 0.10 -3.21 2.88
CA SER A 61 -0.33 -1.86 2.49
C SER A 61 0.16 -1.39 1.10
N ILE A 62 1.11 -2.08 0.47
CA ILE A 62 1.45 -1.83 -0.96
C ILE A 62 0.23 -2.15 -1.87
N THR A 63 -0.80 -2.82 -1.36
CA THR A 63 -2.10 -2.98 -2.03
C THR A 63 -2.83 -1.64 -2.26
N LYS A 64 -2.61 -0.63 -1.39
CA LYS A 64 -3.33 0.66 -1.46
C LYS A 64 -3.11 1.42 -2.77
N PRO A 65 -1.87 1.55 -3.28
CA PRO A 65 -1.62 2.08 -4.62
C PRO A 65 -2.36 1.34 -5.75
N VAL A 66 -2.54 0.02 -5.63
CA VAL A 66 -3.32 -0.76 -6.60
C VAL A 66 -4.80 -0.32 -6.57
N THR A 67 -5.37 -0.18 -5.38
CA THR A 67 -6.74 0.32 -5.21
C THR A 67 -6.90 1.75 -5.71
N ALA A 68 -5.90 2.59 -5.46
CA ALA A 68 -5.86 3.96 -5.99
C ALA A 68 -5.80 3.99 -7.52
N ALA A 69 -4.98 3.13 -8.14
CA ALA A 69 -4.88 2.99 -9.59
C ALA A 69 -6.21 2.53 -10.20
N ALA A 70 -6.91 1.58 -9.57
CA ALA A 70 -8.24 1.16 -10.00
C ALA A 70 -9.26 2.32 -9.96
N PHE A 71 -9.21 3.15 -8.91
CA PHE A 71 -10.03 4.35 -8.83
C PHE A 71 -9.68 5.35 -9.95
N MET A 72 -8.40 5.62 -10.17
CA MET A 72 -7.93 6.54 -11.22
C MET A 72 -8.27 6.05 -12.63
N ALA A 73 -8.28 4.74 -12.87
CA ALA A 73 -8.76 4.16 -14.14
C ALA A 73 -10.28 4.40 -14.33
N CYS A 74 -11.06 4.43 -13.26
CA CYS A 74 -12.46 4.87 -13.33
C CYS A 74 -12.59 6.37 -13.60
N VAL A 75 -11.68 7.20 -13.06
CA VAL A 75 -11.63 8.65 -13.37
C VAL A 75 -11.30 8.88 -14.84
N ASP A 76 -10.29 8.19 -15.39
CA ASP A 76 -9.95 8.27 -16.82
C ASP A 76 -11.13 7.91 -17.74
N ARG A 77 -11.99 6.99 -17.30
CA ARG A 77 -13.20 6.57 -18.02
C ARG A 77 -14.41 7.50 -17.78
N GLY A 78 -14.27 8.56 -16.98
CA GLY A 78 -15.36 9.47 -16.63
C GLY A 78 -16.44 8.86 -15.71
N LEU A 79 -16.16 7.73 -15.06
CA LEU A 79 -17.10 7.03 -14.17
C LEU A 79 -17.09 7.60 -12.75
N LEU A 80 -15.96 8.13 -12.31
CA LEU A 80 -15.74 8.70 -10.97
C LEU A 80 -15.05 10.05 -11.05
N SER A 81 -15.13 10.83 -9.98
CA SER A 81 -14.47 12.12 -9.84
C SER A 81 -13.68 12.18 -8.53
N LEU A 82 -12.49 12.76 -8.57
CA LEU A 82 -11.65 12.95 -7.38
C LEU A 82 -12.25 13.96 -6.38
N ASP A 83 -12.94 14.97 -6.88
CA ASP A 83 -13.33 16.14 -6.09
C ASP A 83 -14.85 16.27 -5.88
N ALA A 84 -15.64 15.35 -6.43
CA ALA A 84 -17.05 15.24 -6.11
C ALA A 84 -17.24 14.70 -4.68
N PRO A 85 -18.28 15.14 -3.94
CA PRO A 85 -18.61 14.57 -2.65
C PRO A 85 -18.76 13.04 -2.72
N LEU A 86 -18.16 12.32 -1.75
CA LEU A 86 -18.21 10.86 -1.69
C LEU A 86 -19.65 10.32 -1.67
N SER A 87 -20.58 11.08 -1.05
CA SER A 87 -22.02 10.77 -1.00
C SER A 87 -22.71 10.67 -2.36
N GLY A 88 -22.11 11.22 -3.42
CA GLY A 88 -22.62 11.06 -4.79
C GLY A 88 -22.54 9.63 -5.30
N VAL A 89 -21.60 8.83 -4.79
CA VAL A 89 -21.42 7.39 -5.14
C VAL A 89 -21.86 6.49 -3.98
N LEU A 90 -21.62 6.94 -2.75
CA LEU A 90 -21.94 6.23 -1.50
C LEU A 90 -22.98 7.06 -0.71
N PRO A 91 -24.27 7.03 -1.08
CA PRO A 91 -25.29 7.83 -0.41
C PRO A 91 -25.46 7.45 1.07
N GLU A 92 -25.06 6.24 1.47
CA GLU A 92 -25.03 5.81 2.86
C GLU A 92 -23.97 6.55 3.70
N PHE A 93 -22.92 7.07 3.04
CA PHE A 93 -21.90 7.91 3.67
C PHE A 93 -22.39 9.35 3.88
N THR A 94 -23.65 9.52 4.24
CA THR A 94 -24.29 10.81 4.52
C THR A 94 -24.66 10.93 5.99
N GLY A 95 -25.05 12.12 6.36
CA GLY A 95 -25.53 12.44 7.69
C GLY A 95 -24.43 13.03 8.56
N ASP A 96 -24.78 14.14 9.19
CA ASP A 96 -23.98 14.74 10.24
C ASP A 96 -24.23 13.91 11.50
N ARG A 97 -23.22 13.19 11.99
CA ARG A 97 -23.27 12.53 13.27
C ARG A 97 -22.57 13.44 14.30
N GLY A 98 -23.34 13.92 15.28
CA GLY A 98 -22.81 14.79 16.33
C GLY A 98 -22.60 16.24 15.88
N GLU A 99 -21.74 16.95 16.59
CA GLU A 99 -21.47 18.38 16.42
C GLU A 99 -20.57 18.72 15.18
N ARG A 100 -20.19 17.71 14.37
CA ARG A 100 -19.18 17.87 13.33
C ARG A 100 -19.69 17.45 11.94
N PRO A 101 -20.18 18.40 11.13
CA PRO A 101 -20.83 18.11 9.85
C PRO A 101 -19.84 17.85 8.68
N TRP A 102 -18.69 17.27 8.94
CA TRP A 102 -17.61 17.15 7.95
C TRP A 102 -17.76 16.00 6.95
N ARG A 103 -18.65 15.04 7.20
CA ARG A 103 -18.82 13.88 6.31
C ARG A 103 -19.22 14.29 4.90
N ARG A 104 -20.05 15.32 4.75
CA ARG A 104 -20.49 15.86 3.45
C ARG A 104 -19.35 16.43 2.59
N ASP A 105 -18.24 16.84 3.25
CA ASP A 105 -17.10 17.48 2.59
C ASP A 105 -16.01 16.46 2.19
N VAL A 106 -16.18 15.18 2.56
CA VAL A 106 -15.25 14.12 2.20
C VAL A 106 -15.35 13.83 0.71
N THR A 107 -14.21 13.88 0.02
CA THR A 107 -14.07 13.52 -1.39
C THR A 107 -13.15 12.33 -1.57
N PRO A 108 -13.17 11.62 -2.71
CA PRO A 108 -12.20 10.59 -3.00
C PRO A 108 -10.75 11.05 -2.91
N ARG A 109 -10.44 12.30 -3.30
CA ARG A 109 -9.10 12.88 -3.11
C ARG A 109 -8.68 12.85 -1.66
N HIS A 110 -9.53 13.23 -0.72
CA HIS A 110 -9.23 13.18 0.71
C HIS A 110 -8.95 11.75 1.20
N LEU A 111 -9.65 10.74 0.65
CA LEU A 111 -9.41 9.33 0.99
C LEU A 111 -8.05 8.86 0.48
N LEU A 112 -7.72 9.15 -0.79
CA LEU A 112 -6.49 8.72 -1.46
C LEU A 112 -5.23 9.42 -0.92
N THR A 113 -5.39 10.62 -0.34
CA THR A 113 -4.29 11.39 0.28
C THR A 113 -4.24 11.25 1.80
N HIS A 114 -5.09 10.42 2.39
CA HIS A 114 -5.20 10.25 3.85
C HIS A 114 -5.50 11.55 4.62
N THR A 115 -6.25 12.45 4.01
CA THR A 115 -6.64 13.74 4.61
C THR A 115 -8.13 13.83 4.90
N SER A 116 -8.85 12.71 4.87
CA SER A 116 -10.30 12.65 5.09
C SER A 116 -10.74 12.86 6.53
N GLY A 117 -9.85 12.63 7.49
CA GLY A 117 -10.21 12.59 8.91
C GLY A 117 -10.80 11.26 9.38
N LEU A 118 -10.86 10.23 8.53
CA LEU A 118 -11.27 8.90 8.92
C LEU A 118 -10.15 8.18 9.68
N ALA A 119 -10.52 7.35 10.67
CA ALA A 119 -9.59 6.54 11.45
C ALA A 119 -8.80 5.53 10.58
N GLY A 120 -7.69 5.01 11.11
CA GLY A 120 -6.86 4.00 10.45
C GLY A 120 -7.60 2.71 10.15
N PHE A 121 -8.42 2.25 11.10
CA PHE A 121 -9.31 1.09 11.02
C PHE A 121 -10.64 1.40 11.68
N SER A 122 -11.69 0.64 11.32
CA SER A 122 -12.98 0.69 12.01
C SER A 122 -12.82 0.36 13.50
N ARG A 123 -13.61 1.03 14.35
CA ARG A 123 -13.70 0.75 15.79
C ARG A 123 -14.00 -0.73 16.08
N ASP A 124 -14.74 -1.39 15.20
CA ASP A 124 -15.16 -2.79 15.36
C ASP A 124 -14.22 -3.80 14.67
N ASN A 125 -13.11 -3.32 14.09
CA ASN A 125 -12.19 -4.14 13.30
C ASN A 125 -11.75 -5.42 13.99
N LEU A 126 -11.36 -5.35 15.28
CA LEU A 126 -10.93 -6.53 16.04
C LEU A 126 -12.09 -7.48 16.32
N ALA A 127 -13.27 -6.96 16.67
CA ALA A 127 -14.46 -7.76 16.92
C ALA A 127 -14.91 -8.48 15.65
N MET A 128 -14.88 -7.81 14.50
CA MET A 128 -15.20 -8.39 13.20
C MET A 128 -14.25 -9.53 12.83
N ARG A 129 -12.93 -9.36 13.05
CA ARG A 129 -11.95 -10.43 12.82
C ARG A 129 -12.22 -11.64 13.70
N LYS A 130 -12.43 -11.45 15.01
CA LYS A 130 -12.69 -12.52 15.96
C LYS A 130 -13.94 -13.34 15.65
N ARG A 131 -14.94 -12.74 15.02
CA ARG A 131 -16.16 -13.43 14.58
C ARG A 131 -16.12 -13.89 13.12
N HIS A 132 -14.97 -13.80 12.47
CA HIS A 132 -14.78 -14.14 11.06
C HIS A 132 -15.76 -13.44 10.11
N ALA A 133 -15.99 -12.15 10.32
CA ALA A 133 -16.86 -11.36 9.46
C ALA A 133 -16.37 -11.33 8.02
N PRO A 134 -17.24 -11.39 7.01
CA PRO A 134 -16.86 -11.22 5.61
C PRO A 134 -16.41 -9.77 5.35
N VAL A 135 -15.70 -9.54 4.24
CA VAL A 135 -15.20 -8.19 3.88
C VAL A 135 -16.32 -7.15 3.75
N ASP A 136 -17.51 -7.56 3.31
CA ASP A 136 -18.68 -6.67 3.17
C ASP A 136 -19.10 -6.06 4.52
N ASP A 137 -18.97 -6.79 5.63
CA ASP A 137 -19.27 -6.27 6.96
C ASP A 137 -18.29 -5.15 7.36
N PHE A 138 -17.00 -5.30 6.98
CA PHE A 138 -16.00 -4.23 7.18
C PHE A 138 -16.36 -2.99 6.36
N ILE A 139 -16.67 -3.16 5.07
CA ILE A 139 -17.07 -2.06 4.20
C ILE A 139 -18.34 -1.38 4.73
N ALA A 140 -19.33 -2.15 5.17
CA ALA A 140 -20.56 -1.60 5.75
C ALA A 140 -20.26 -0.78 7.02
N SER A 141 -19.33 -1.26 7.88
CA SER A 141 -18.94 -0.52 9.09
C SER A 141 -18.26 0.83 8.76
N PHE A 142 -17.57 0.93 7.63
CA PHE A 142 -16.90 2.16 7.21
C PHE A 142 -17.88 3.28 6.84
N MET A 143 -19.10 2.91 6.42
CA MET A 143 -20.16 3.87 6.14
C MET A 143 -20.61 4.62 7.40
N ASP A 144 -20.30 4.10 8.59
CA ASP A 144 -20.68 4.65 9.88
C ASP A 144 -19.53 5.28 10.67
N GLU A 145 -18.30 5.27 10.14
CA GLU A 145 -17.13 5.82 10.82
C GLU A 145 -17.19 7.35 10.95
N ASP A 146 -16.68 7.85 12.07
CA ASP A 146 -16.63 9.28 12.35
C ASP A 146 -15.49 9.96 11.57
N VAL A 147 -15.72 11.20 11.15
CA VAL A 147 -14.69 12.09 10.60
C VAL A 147 -14.15 12.95 11.75
N HIS A 148 -12.91 12.75 12.14
CA HIS A 148 -12.33 13.33 13.35
C HIS A 148 -11.86 14.78 13.21
N PHE A 149 -11.62 15.25 11.98
CA PHE A 149 -11.24 16.62 11.66
C PHE A 149 -11.73 17.01 10.27
N GLN A 150 -11.72 18.32 9.98
CA GLN A 150 -12.12 18.85 8.67
C GLN A 150 -11.27 18.24 7.56
N PRO A 151 -11.88 17.63 6.52
CA PRO A 151 -11.18 17.06 5.40
C PRO A 151 -10.20 18.04 4.75
N GLY A 152 -9.03 17.55 4.35
CA GLY A 152 -7.94 18.32 3.77
C GLY A 152 -7.04 19.05 4.78
N ARG A 153 -7.40 19.10 6.08
CA ARG A 153 -6.65 19.88 7.08
C ARG A 153 -5.43 19.17 7.64
N TRP A 154 -5.55 17.85 7.88
CA TRP A 154 -4.52 17.05 8.52
C TRP A 154 -4.34 15.74 7.77
N HIS A 155 -3.20 15.07 7.99
CA HIS A 155 -2.95 13.72 7.49
C HIS A 155 -3.17 12.69 8.60
N LEU A 156 -4.01 11.70 8.32
CA LEU A 156 -4.24 10.53 9.17
C LEU A 156 -4.35 9.29 8.28
N TYR A 157 -3.32 8.44 8.29
CA TYR A 157 -3.28 7.23 7.47
C TYR A 157 -4.49 6.33 7.74
N SER A 158 -5.26 6.00 6.70
CA SER A 158 -6.56 5.34 6.84
C SER A 158 -6.73 4.17 5.85
N SER A 159 -6.92 2.97 6.39
CA SER A 159 -7.36 1.80 5.63
C SER A 159 -8.87 1.86 5.34
N VAL A 160 -9.65 2.50 6.23
CA VAL A 160 -11.08 2.78 6.03
C VAL A 160 -11.30 3.54 4.74
N GLY A 161 -10.52 4.61 4.51
CA GLY A 161 -10.61 5.40 3.28
C GLY A 161 -10.41 4.57 2.01
N LEU A 162 -9.44 3.66 2.00
CA LEU A 162 -9.19 2.79 0.84
C LEU A 162 -10.27 1.71 0.65
N GLY A 163 -10.91 1.27 1.72
CA GLY A 163 -12.09 0.41 1.63
C GLY A 163 -13.26 1.13 0.94
N LEU A 164 -13.52 2.39 1.29
CA LEU A 164 -14.54 3.22 0.63
C LEU A 164 -14.19 3.51 -0.83
N ILE A 165 -12.92 3.72 -1.16
CA ILE A 165 -12.44 3.84 -2.55
C ILE A 165 -12.75 2.57 -3.36
N ALA A 166 -12.45 1.39 -2.79
CA ALA A 166 -12.75 0.12 -3.45
C ALA A 166 -14.25 -0.08 -3.67
N GLU A 167 -15.06 0.31 -2.71
CA GLU A 167 -16.54 0.27 -2.84
C GLU A 167 -17.02 1.19 -3.97
N CYS A 168 -16.45 2.41 -4.11
CA CYS A 168 -16.75 3.30 -5.23
C CYS A 168 -16.42 2.66 -6.58
N VAL A 169 -15.23 2.04 -6.69
CA VAL A 169 -14.81 1.32 -7.90
C VAL A 169 -15.79 0.18 -8.20
N GLY A 170 -16.10 -0.64 -7.19
CA GLY A 170 -16.99 -1.78 -7.35
C GLY A 170 -18.38 -1.39 -7.82
N ARG A 171 -18.98 -0.36 -7.27
CA ARG A 171 -20.29 0.16 -7.69
C ARG A 171 -20.26 0.71 -9.10
N SER A 172 -19.23 1.47 -9.43
CA SER A 172 -19.12 2.11 -10.76
C SER A 172 -18.77 1.10 -11.86
N ALA A 173 -17.76 0.26 -11.65
CA ALA A 173 -17.33 -0.74 -12.62
C ALA A 173 -18.31 -1.92 -12.75
N GLY A 174 -19.04 -2.26 -11.68
CA GLY A 174 -20.04 -3.32 -11.66
C GLY A 174 -21.36 -2.98 -12.34
N GLY A 175 -21.57 -1.72 -12.73
CA GLY A 175 -22.82 -1.26 -13.33
C GLY A 175 -24.06 -1.53 -12.45
N GLY A 176 -23.90 -1.53 -11.13
CA GLY A 176 -24.97 -1.78 -10.15
C GLY A 176 -25.43 -3.25 -10.04
N LYS A 177 -24.68 -4.19 -10.59
CA LYS A 177 -25.01 -5.62 -10.56
C LYS A 177 -24.04 -6.41 -9.66
N GLY A 178 -24.57 -7.29 -8.82
CA GLY A 178 -23.79 -8.16 -7.95
C GLY A 178 -23.19 -7.43 -6.75
N ARG A 179 -22.25 -8.10 -6.06
CA ARG A 179 -21.53 -7.50 -4.93
C ARG A 179 -20.47 -6.51 -5.42
N PRO A 180 -20.41 -5.27 -4.87
CA PRO A 180 -19.40 -4.29 -5.28
C PRO A 180 -17.97 -4.83 -5.13
N MET A 181 -17.66 -5.60 -4.07
CA MET A 181 -16.33 -6.15 -3.87
C MET A 181 -15.92 -7.15 -4.95
N ASP A 182 -16.83 -7.97 -5.47
CA ASP A 182 -16.53 -8.88 -6.58
C ASP A 182 -16.21 -8.11 -7.87
N ALA A 183 -16.90 -7.00 -8.10
CA ALA A 183 -16.63 -6.12 -9.23
C ALA A 183 -15.29 -5.39 -9.06
N TYR A 184 -14.98 -4.91 -7.85
CA TYR A 184 -13.70 -4.29 -7.53
C TYR A 184 -12.53 -5.25 -7.77
N TRP A 185 -12.55 -6.46 -7.19
CA TRP A 185 -11.45 -7.42 -7.37
C TRP A 185 -11.18 -7.73 -8.83
N ARG A 186 -12.24 -7.98 -9.59
CA ARG A 186 -12.17 -8.24 -11.04
C ARG A 186 -11.54 -7.07 -11.77
N PHE A 187 -12.07 -5.85 -11.54
CA PHE A 187 -11.57 -4.63 -12.19
C PHE A 187 -10.10 -4.33 -11.84
N ALA A 188 -9.72 -4.48 -10.56
CA ALA A 188 -8.35 -4.25 -10.12
C ALA A 188 -7.37 -5.28 -10.70
N LEU A 189 -7.77 -6.56 -10.77
CA LEU A 189 -6.94 -7.63 -11.38
C LEU A 189 -6.84 -7.49 -12.91
N ASP A 190 -7.90 -7.05 -13.58
CA ASP A 190 -7.86 -6.75 -15.02
C ASP A 190 -6.91 -5.58 -15.29
N LEU A 191 -7.03 -4.49 -14.52
CA LEU A 191 -6.08 -3.36 -14.58
C LEU A 191 -4.63 -3.80 -14.36
N LEU A 192 -4.37 -4.64 -13.37
CA LEU A 192 -3.02 -5.16 -13.10
C LEU A 192 -2.48 -5.96 -14.29
N ARG A 193 -3.29 -6.82 -14.92
CA ARG A 193 -2.89 -7.56 -16.12
C ARG A 193 -2.58 -6.64 -17.29
N ASP A 194 -3.38 -5.60 -17.50
CA ASP A 194 -3.16 -4.59 -18.54
C ASP A 194 -1.87 -3.77 -18.29
N LEU A 195 -1.42 -3.69 -17.02
CA LEU A 195 -0.12 -3.11 -16.62
C LEU A 195 1.03 -4.13 -16.64
N GLY A 196 0.79 -5.37 -17.10
CA GLY A 196 1.80 -6.42 -17.19
C GLY A 196 2.02 -7.25 -15.91
N VAL A 197 1.16 -7.08 -14.90
CA VAL A 197 1.18 -7.83 -13.63
C VAL A 197 0.28 -9.05 -13.75
N ASN A 198 0.84 -10.25 -13.76
CA ASN A 198 0.09 -11.47 -14.09
C ASN A 198 -0.18 -12.38 -12.88
N ASP A 199 0.72 -12.37 -11.88
CA ASP A 199 0.65 -13.25 -10.71
C ASP A 199 0.31 -12.45 -9.43
N ALA A 200 -0.91 -11.89 -9.41
CA ALA A 200 -1.47 -11.13 -8.30
C ALA A 200 -2.86 -11.67 -7.92
N PHE A 201 -3.11 -11.88 -6.62
CA PHE A 201 -4.31 -12.54 -6.13
C PHE A 201 -4.85 -11.86 -4.87
N PHE A 202 -6.11 -11.42 -4.89
CA PHE A 202 -6.83 -11.00 -3.68
C PHE A 202 -7.38 -12.20 -2.91
N LEU A 203 -7.84 -13.21 -3.63
CA LEU A 203 -8.46 -14.41 -3.09
C LEU A 203 -7.73 -15.64 -3.64
N PRO A 204 -6.54 -15.96 -3.09
CA PRO A 204 -5.73 -17.08 -3.57
C PRO A 204 -6.46 -18.40 -3.34
N ASP A 205 -6.49 -19.25 -4.36
CA ASP A 205 -7.00 -20.62 -4.27
C ASP A 205 -6.05 -21.54 -3.48
N ASP A 206 -6.44 -22.81 -3.29
CA ASP A 206 -5.66 -23.76 -2.46
C ASP A 206 -4.26 -24.05 -3.03
N ASP A 207 -4.07 -24.01 -4.35
CA ASP A 207 -2.75 -24.17 -4.97
C ASP A 207 -1.89 -22.94 -4.74
N GLN A 208 -2.43 -21.75 -5.02
CA GLN A 208 -1.75 -20.47 -4.79
C GLN A 208 -1.37 -20.28 -3.33
N GLN A 209 -2.22 -20.70 -2.38
CA GLN A 209 -1.94 -20.61 -0.95
C GLN A 209 -0.69 -21.37 -0.52
N GLN A 210 -0.30 -22.43 -1.23
CA GLN A 210 0.92 -23.20 -0.93
C GLN A 210 2.20 -22.41 -1.22
N HIS A 211 2.13 -21.43 -2.12
CA HIS A 211 3.24 -20.58 -2.53
C HIS A 211 3.35 -19.27 -1.73
N ILE A 212 2.38 -18.98 -0.84
CA ILE A 212 2.39 -17.76 -0.04
C ILE A 212 3.45 -17.85 1.05
N ALA A 213 4.31 -16.83 1.11
CA ALA A 213 5.27 -16.66 2.19
C ALA A 213 4.53 -16.49 3.53
N TRP A 214 4.98 -17.22 4.54
CA TRP A 214 4.47 -17.13 5.91
C TRP A 214 5.07 -15.92 6.61
N VAL A 215 4.25 -14.97 7.06
CA VAL A 215 4.72 -13.76 7.73
C VAL A 215 5.02 -14.07 9.20
N GLU A 216 6.29 -13.93 9.58
CA GLU A 216 6.75 -14.14 10.96
C GLU A 216 6.53 -12.91 11.83
N SER A 217 6.40 -13.14 13.13
CA SER A 217 6.32 -12.10 14.17
C SER A 217 5.16 -11.11 13.97
N THR A 218 3.98 -11.63 13.63
CA THR A 218 2.76 -10.84 13.47
C THR A 218 2.21 -10.32 14.81
N GLY A 219 2.62 -10.94 15.92
CA GLY A 219 2.04 -10.73 17.25
C GLY A 219 0.65 -11.35 17.41
N GLN A 220 0.25 -12.21 16.46
CA GLN A 220 -1.05 -12.88 16.42
C GLN A 220 -0.88 -14.37 16.10
N GLU A 221 0.32 -14.90 16.32
CA GLU A 221 0.70 -16.26 15.95
C GLU A 221 -0.27 -17.30 16.50
N GLY A 222 -0.74 -18.16 15.61
CA GLY A 222 -1.65 -19.26 15.93
C GLY A 222 -3.11 -18.86 16.14
N LEU A 223 -3.47 -17.57 15.97
CA LEU A 223 -4.87 -17.16 15.97
C LEU A 223 -5.50 -17.49 14.61
N ASP A 224 -6.74 -17.96 14.63
CA ASP A 224 -7.49 -18.31 13.42
C ASP A 224 -7.89 -17.11 12.54
N TRP A 225 -7.62 -15.89 13.05
CA TRP A 225 -7.76 -14.61 12.37
C TRP A 225 -6.41 -13.85 12.21
N GLU A 226 -5.28 -14.55 12.35
CA GLU A 226 -3.94 -13.97 12.19
C GLU A 226 -3.76 -13.28 10.86
N ILE A 227 -3.20 -12.06 10.90
CA ILE A 227 -2.98 -11.21 9.71
C ILE A 227 -1.95 -11.88 8.77
N GLY A 228 -2.29 -11.97 7.49
CA GLY A 228 -1.43 -12.49 6.43
C GLY A 228 -1.38 -14.01 6.36
N ASN A 229 -1.59 -14.71 7.48
CA ASN A 229 -1.33 -16.15 7.58
C ASN A 229 -2.59 -17.02 7.66
N SER A 230 -3.61 -16.61 8.42
CA SER A 230 -4.81 -17.44 8.60
C SER A 230 -5.60 -17.59 7.29
N LYS A 231 -6.24 -18.74 7.09
CA LYS A 231 -7.15 -18.98 5.95
C LYS A 231 -8.26 -17.92 5.90
N TYR A 232 -8.78 -17.54 7.06
CA TYR A 232 -9.78 -16.48 7.16
C TYR A 232 -9.24 -15.16 6.60
N PHE A 233 -8.06 -14.69 7.06
CA PHE A 233 -7.50 -13.43 6.56
C PHE A 233 -7.26 -13.47 5.06
N ARG A 234 -6.77 -14.58 4.53
CA ARG A 234 -6.52 -14.78 3.10
C ARG A 234 -7.80 -14.81 2.26
N SER A 235 -8.94 -15.13 2.86
CA SER A 235 -10.24 -15.12 2.19
C SER A 235 -10.93 -13.75 2.15
N LEU A 236 -10.38 -12.73 2.83
CA LEU A 236 -10.99 -11.40 2.90
C LEU A 236 -10.70 -10.53 1.69
N GLY A 237 -9.55 -10.71 1.02
CA GLY A 237 -9.16 -9.92 -0.14
C GLY A 237 -9.22 -8.41 0.11
N PHE A 238 -8.76 -7.95 1.27
CA PHE A 238 -8.85 -6.55 1.69
C PHE A 238 -8.23 -5.59 0.66
N PRO A 239 -8.96 -4.61 0.13
CA PRO A 239 -8.44 -3.66 -0.86
C PRO A 239 -7.35 -2.71 -0.32
N TRP A 240 -7.12 -2.70 0.97
CA TRP A 240 -6.08 -1.90 1.61
C TRP A 240 -4.87 -2.72 2.09
N GLY A 241 -4.86 -4.05 1.85
CA GLY A 241 -3.77 -4.88 2.40
C GLY A 241 -3.86 -6.38 2.13
N GLY A 242 -4.75 -6.84 1.24
CA GLY A 242 -5.02 -8.26 1.03
C GLY A 242 -4.46 -8.85 -0.27
N LEU A 243 -3.54 -8.16 -0.97
CA LEU A 243 -2.99 -8.66 -2.22
C LEU A 243 -1.74 -9.52 -1.99
N TYR A 244 -1.68 -10.65 -2.68
CA TYR A 244 -0.55 -11.57 -2.74
C TYR A 244 0.02 -11.53 -4.14
N VAL A 245 1.34 -11.28 -4.28
CA VAL A 245 1.97 -10.96 -5.58
C VAL A 245 3.37 -11.58 -5.63
N ARG A 246 3.83 -11.97 -6.82
CA ARG A 246 5.25 -12.30 -7.06
C ARG A 246 6.10 -11.03 -7.06
N ALA A 247 7.36 -11.15 -6.66
CA ALA A 247 8.25 -10.00 -6.55
C ALA A 247 8.44 -9.26 -7.87
N ARG A 248 8.56 -9.99 -8.99
CA ARG A 248 8.70 -9.39 -10.32
C ARG A 248 7.47 -8.58 -10.72
N ASP A 249 6.28 -9.05 -10.37
CA ASP A 249 5.03 -8.35 -10.66
C ASP A 249 4.87 -7.07 -9.82
N VAL A 250 5.38 -7.05 -8.57
CA VAL A 250 5.44 -5.81 -7.78
C VAL A 250 6.38 -4.79 -8.44
N LEU A 251 7.56 -5.23 -8.91
CA LEU A 251 8.48 -4.36 -9.65
C LEU A 251 7.83 -3.81 -10.92
N THR A 252 7.14 -4.65 -11.69
CA THR A 252 6.41 -4.25 -12.90
C THR A 252 5.36 -3.19 -12.56
N PHE A 253 4.55 -3.39 -11.51
CA PHE A 253 3.54 -2.43 -11.09
C PHE A 253 4.15 -1.07 -10.72
N VAL A 254 5.20 -1.06 -9.89
CA VAL A 254 5.85 0.20 -9.46
C VAL A 254 6.50 0.91 -10.65
N SER A 255 7.17 0.16 -11.53
CA SER A 255 7.81 0.69 -12.74
C SER A 255 6.83 1.31 -13.73
N ALA A 256 5.55 0.87 -13.72
CA ALA A 256 4.51 1.43 -14.60
C ALA A 256 4.24 2.92 -14.36
N PHE A 257 4.64 3.47 -13.22
CA PHE A 257 4.50 4.89 -12.88
C PHE A 257 5.71 5.75 -13.27
N LEU A 258 6.79 5.14 -13.75
CA LEU A 258 7.97 5.86 -14.23
C LEU A 258 7.69 6.60 -15.55
N PRO A 259 8.39 7.72 -15.83
CA PRO A 259 8.29 8.43 -17.09
C PRO A 259 8.57 7.52 -18.29
N GLY A 260 7.89 7.77 -19.42
CA GLY A 260 8.10 7.03 -20.67
C GLY A 260 7.38 5.68 -20.75
N LYS A 261 6.76 5.21 -19.68
CA LYS A 261 5.92 4.00 -19.74
C LYS A 261 4.55 4.33 -20.36
N GLU A 262 4.08 3.45 -21.23
CA GLU A 262 2.77 3.58 -21.88
C GLU A 262 1.80 2.55 -21.33
N SER A 263 0.53 2.92 -21.23
CA SER A 263 -0.56 2.04 -20.86
C SER A 263 -1.88 2.61 -21.34
N GLU A 264 -2.72 1.78 -21.92
CA GLU A 264 -4.12 2.12 -22.26
C GLU A 264 -5.04 2.01 -21.03
N ALA A 265 -4.65 1.24 -20.03
CA ALA A 265 -5.45 0.96 -18.85
C ALA A 265 -5.46 2.12 -17.84
N LEU A 266 -4.37 2.90 -17.80
CA LEU A 266 -4.19 4.04 -16.90
C LEU A 266 -3.40 5.13 -17.61
N SER A 267 -4.03 6.29 -17.82
CA SER A 267 -3.43 7.39 -18.59
C SER A 267 -2.15 7.92 -17.94
N ALA A 268 -1.26 8.52 -18.74
CA ALA A 268 -0.06 9.18 -18.23
C ALA A 268 -0.42 10.31 -17.25
N ALA A 269 -1.54 11.01 -17.47
CA ALA A 269 -2.03 12.05 -16.57
C ALA A 269 -2.44 11.47 -15.22
N ALA A 270 -3.17 10.35 -15.19
CA ALA A 270 -3.55 9.67 -13.96
C ALA A 270 -2.32 9.17 -13.18
N ARG A 271 -1.38 8.50 -13.86
CA ARG A 271 -0.13 8.02 -13.24
C ARG A 271 0.68 9.17 -12.65
N LYS A 272 0.85 10.27 -13.39
CA LYS A 272 1.53 11.48 -12.90
C LYS A 272 0.82 12.08 -11.68
N ALA A 273 -0.51 12.17 -11.70
CA ALA A 273 -1.28 12.69 -10.57
C ALA A 273 -1.09 11.81 -9.32
N MET A 274 -0.97 10.49 -9.47
CA MET A 274 -0.79 9.56 -8.37
C MET A 274 0.56 9.71 -7.66
N ILE A 275 1.62 10.04 -8.38
CA ILE A 275 2.98 10.20 -7.83
C ILE A 275 3.37 11.67 -7.57
N THR A 276 2.47 12.61 -7.82
CA THR A 276 2.69 14.03 -7.51
C THR A 276 2.12 14.33 -6.13
N GLN A 277 2.84 15.12 -5.34
CA GLN A 277 2.36 15.52 -4.00
C GLN A 277 1.03 16.28 -4.11
N ASN A 278 -0.01 15.73 -3.54
CA ASN A 278 -1.38 16.25 -3.52
C ASN A 278 -1.87 16.61 -2.11
N ALA A 279 -1.17 16.14 -1.07
CA ALA A 279 -1.58 16.30 0.31
C ALA A 279 -0.85 17.45 0.99
N ALA A 280 -1.60 18.17 1.75
CA ALA A 280 -1.33 19.17 2.75
C ALA A 280 -1.56 20.63 2.30
N PRO A 281 -2.38 21.39 3.04
CA PRO A 281 -2.42 22.82 2.90
C PRO A 281 -1.07 23.42 3.35
N PRO A 282 -0.59 24.50 2.69
CA PRO A 282 0.69 25.13 2.99
C PRO A 282 0.77 25.71 4.41
N ASP A 283 -0.35 25.93 5.07
CA ASP A 283 -0.43 26.60 6.38
C ASP A 283 -0.61 25.64 7.56
N ALA A 284 -0.56 24.33 7.34
CA ALA A 284 -0.63 23.37 8.43
C ALA A 284 0.63 23.49 9.32
N PRO A 285 0.50 23.69 10.65
CA PRO A 285 1.65 23.82 11.52
C PRO A 285 2.46 22.52 11.50
N ALA A 286 3.78 22.63 11.46
CA ALA A 286 4.66 21.47 11.65
C ALA A 286 4.41 20.90 13.05
N SER A 287 3.71 19.78 13.14
CA SER A 287 3.52 19.06 14.39
C SER A 287 4.35 17.79 14.38
N VAL A 288 4.93 17.48 15.54
CA VAL A 288 5.69 16.26 15.77
C VAL A 288 4.80 15.06 15.45
N ALA A 289 5.27 14.22 14.56
CA ALA A 289 4.57 13.04 14.09
C ALA A 289 4.19 12.09 15.23
N PRO A 290 2.91 11.69 15.33
CA PRO A 290 2.63 10.39 15.93
C PRO A 290 3.22 9.32 15.02
N THR A 291 3.99 8.41 15.58
CA THR A 291 4.41 7.20 14.87
C THR A 291 3.16 6.47 14.39
N GLN A 292 3.20 5.83 13.22
CA GLN A 292 2.09 5.09 12.58
C GLN A 292 1.44 3.98 13.42
N ARG A 293 1.76 3.88 14.69
CA ARG A 293 1.21 2.90 15.64
C ARG A 293 -0.19 3.24 16.14
N ASP A 294 -0.63 4.49 15.98
CA ASP A 294 -1.95 4.91 16.45
C ASP A 294 -2.99 4.61 15.38
N VAL A 295 -3.44 3.37 15.37
CA VAL A 295 -4.52 2.83 14.51
C VAL A 295 -5.88 3.43 14.88
N THR A 296 -5.97 4.08 16.04
CA THR A 296 -7.17 4.75 16.55
C THR A 296 -6.88 6.24 16.71
N TRP A 297 -7.88 7.05 16.42
CA TRP A 297 -7.82 8.49 16.69
C TRP A 297 -7.58 8.75 18.18
N ASP A 298 -6.49 9.45 18.50
CA ASP A 298 -6.22 9.99 19.83
C ASP A 298 -6.34 11.52 19.79
N PRO A 299 -7.39 12.09 20.41
CA PRO A 299 -7.59 13.54 20.39
C PRO A 299 -6.51 14.33 21.14
N THR A 300 -5.69 13.65 21.97
CA THR A 300 -4.56 14.27 22.66
C THR A 300 -3.29 14.36 21.83
N ARG A 301 -3.26 13.66 20.70
CA ARG A 301 -2.15 13.65 19.75
C ARG A 301 -2.63 14.16 18.40
N PRO A 302 -2.33 15.42 18.05
CA PRO A 302 -2.74 15.95 16.75
C PRO A 302 -2.12 15.13 15.62
N PRO A 303 -2.87 14.87 14.53
CA PRO A 303 -2.36 14.20 13.35
C PRO A 303 -1.21 15.01 12.74
N ARG A 304 -0.38 14.37 11.91
CA ARG A 304 0.71 15.04 11.20
C ARG A 304 0.14 16.17 10.33
N ALA A 305 0.77 17.34 10.40
CA ALA A 305 0.37 18.48 9.62
C ALA A 305 0.77 18.34 8.15
N ARG A 306 1.92 17.74 7.88
CA ARG A 306 2.45 17.52 6.54
C ARG A 306 3.04 16.12 6.44
N VAL A 307 2.51 15.34 5.52
CA VAL A 307 3.15 14.14 4.99
C VAL A 307 3.04 14.27 3.49
N PRO A 308 4.16 14.25 2.74
CA PRO A 308 4.13 14.27 1.31
C PRO A 308 3.39 13.01 0.82
N TRP A 309 2.23 13.21 0.17
CA TRP A 309 1.40 12.11 -0.30
C TRP A 309 0.81 12.43 -1.67
N GLY A 310 0.90 11.50 -2.58
CA GLY A 310 0.20 11.51 -3.85
C GLY A 310 -1.19 10.88 -3.74
N LEU A 311 -1.74 10.36 -4.82
CA LEU A 311 -2.99 9.61 -4.79
C LEU A 311 -2.68 8.13 -4.59
N GLY A 312 -2.62 7.70 -3.34
CA GLY A 312 -2.32 6.32 -2.93
C GLY A 312 -0.84 6.01 -2.74
N TRP A 313 0.08 6.78 -3.30
CA TRP A 313 1.52 6.67 -3.08
C TRP A 313 2.01 7.68 -2.04
N GLU A 314 2.90 7.26 -1.16
CA GLU A 314 3.75 8.18 -0.40
C GLU A 314 4.77 8.80 -1.35
N VAL A 315 5.04 10.11 -1.20
CA VAL A 315 6.04 10.83 -1.98
C VAL A 315 7.09 11.35 -1.02
N ARG A 316 8.38 11.22 -1.35
CA ARG A 316 9.45 11.67 -0.46
C ARG A 316 9.35 13.17 -0.16
N GLY A 317 9.08 13.99 -1.16
CA GLY A 317 9.05 15.44 -1.02
C GLY A 317 10.40 16.00 -0.56
N GLY A 318 10.36 17.14 0.12
CA GLY A 318 11.56 17.78 0.68
C GLY A 318 11.90 17.34 2.11
N GLU A 319 11.22 16.33 2.66
CA GLU A 319 11.41 15.85 4.04
C GLU A 319 12.16 14.51 4.07
N ALA A 320 12.74 14.17 5.23
CA ALA A 320 13.39 12.87 5.39
C ALA A 320 12.35 11.75 5.28
N SER A 321 12.64 10.76 4.45
CA SER A 321 11.86 9.53 4.34
C SER A 321 12.58 8.40 5.06
N ASP A 322 11.82 7.66 5.81
CA ASP A 322 12.36 6.59 6.65
C ASP A 322 12.86 5.39 5.84
N TYR A 323 12.36 5.18 4.61
CA TYR A 323 12.70 4.00 3.80
C TYR A 323 13.12 4.31 2.36
N MET A 324 12.89 5.52 1.88
CA MET A 324 13.25 5.93 0.51
C MET A 324 14.71 6.43 0.41
N GLY A 325 15.40 6.53 1.55
CA GLY A 325 16.79 6.97 1.65
C GLY A 325 16.99 8.49 1.58
N ASP A 326 18.17 8.94 2.05
CA ASP A 326 18.49 10.37 2.12
C ASP A 326 19.06 10.91 0.80
N GLN A 327 19.58 10.02 -0.06
CA GLN A 327 20.24 10.37 -1.32
C GLN A 327 19.29 10.36 -2.53
N SER A 328 18.05 9.90 -2.35
CA SER A 328 17.06 9.87 -3.42
C SER A 328 16.45 11.26 -3.69
N HIS A 329 15.88 11.46 -4.88
CA HIS A 329 15.25 12.72 -5.28
C HIS A 329 13.94 12.98 -4.53
N ALA A 330 13.52 14.24 -4.45
CA ALA A 330 12.26 14.63 -3.81
C ALA A 330 11.01 14.05 -4.52
N THR A 331 11.16 13.67 -5.78
CA THR A 331 10.12 13.08 -6.63
C THR A 331 9.92 11.57 -6.41
N VAL A 332 10.78 10.93 -5.61
CA VAL A 332 10.65 9.51 -5.27
C VAL A 332 9.30 9.26 -4.63
N PHE A 333 8.65 8.20 -5.08
CA PHE A 333 7.40 7.70 -4.53
C PHE A 333 7.55 6.23 -4.13
N GLY A 334 6.74 5.80 -3.19
CA GLY A 334 6.77 4.41 -2.73
C GLY A 334 5.65 4.09 -1.77
N HIS A 335 5.68 2.87 -1.28
CA HIS A 335 4.84 2.43 -0.18
C HIS A 335 5.50 1.26 0.55
N TYR A 336 5.23 1.13 1.84
CA TYR A 336 5.66 -0.04 2.61
C TYR A 336 4.46 -0.86 3.07
N GLY A 337 4.70 -2.11 3.40
CA GLY A 337 3.71 -3.07 3.86
C GLY A 337 4.00 -3.60 5.26
N ALA A 338 2.95 -3.81 6.05
CA ALA A 338 3.07 -4.36 7.41
C ALA A 338 3.73 -5.75 7.46
N SER A 339 3.83 -6.44 6.33
CA SER A 339 4.59 -7.69 6.14
C SER A 339 6.12 -7.49 6.18
N GLY A 340 6.61 -6.24 6.24
CA GLY A 340 8.02 -5.89 6.20
C GLY A 340 8.54 -5.57 4.79
N SER A 341 7.65 -5.46 3.81
CA SER A 341 7.96 -5.21 2.40
C SER A 341 7.96 -3.72 2.09
N ILE A 342 8.80 -3.30 1.14
CA ILE A 342 8.84 -1.94 0.57
C ILE A 342 8.92 -2.00 -0.95
N ALA A 343 8.35 -0.98 -1.59
CA ALA A 343 8.46 -0.76 -3.02
C ALA A 343 8.52 0.75 -3.27
N TRP A 344 9.49 1.20 -4.06
CA TRP A 344 9.66 2.61 -4.39
C TRP A 344 10.26 2.79 -5.77
N ALA A 345 10.09 3.97 -6.35
CA ALA A 345 10.72 4.33 -7.61
C ALA A 345 11.15 5.80 -7.62
N ASP A 346 12.23 6.05 -8.36
CA ASP A 346 12.79 7.37 -8.60
C ASP A 346 12.54 7.77 -10.07
N PRO A 347 11.60 8.70 -10.33
CA PRO A 347 11.30 9.15 -11.68
C PRO A 347 12.45 9.86 -12.39
N GLU A 348 13.37 10.50 -11.64
CA GLU A 348 14.50 11.24 -12.22
C GLU A 348 15.59 10.28 -12.72
N GLU A 349 15.79 9.15 -12.01
CA GLU A 349 16.72 8.10 -12.41
C GLU A 349 16.10 7.03 -13.31
N GLY A 350 14.78 7.01 -13.47
CA GLY A 350 14.07 5.92 -14.12
C GLY A 350 14.24 4.59 -13.39
N LEU A 351 14.43 4.65 -12.06
CA LEU A 351 14.76 3.52 -11.19
C LEU A 351 13.51 3.03 -10.45
N ALA A 352 13.38 1.72 -10.31
CA ALA A 352 12.44 1.10 -9.39
C ALA A 352 13.13 0.03 -8.54
N ALA A 353 12.77 -0.06 -7.26
CA ALA A 353 13.31 -1.03 -6.32
C ALA A 353 12.21 -1.63 -5.45
N VAL A 354 12.31 -2.94 -5.23
CA VAL A 354 11.39 -3.72 -4.42
C VAL A 354 12.19 -4.62 -3.48
N LEU A 355 11.91 -4.52 -2.18
CA LEU A 355 12.33 -5.49 -1.19
C LEU A 355 11.08 -6.10 -0.58
N LEU A 356 10.85 -7.39 -0.83
CA LEU A 356 9.78 -8.14 -0.18
C LEU A 356 10.38 -9.04 0.89
N THR A 357 9.79 -9.02 2.08
CA THR A 357 10.19 -9.86 3.20
C THR A 357 8.97 -10.52 3.83
N ASN A 358 9.21 -11.52 4.67
CA ASN A 358 8.17 -12.22 5.42
C ASN A 358 8.36 -12.10 6.94
N ARG A 359 8.83 -10.94 7.41
CA ARG A 359 8.82 -10.60 8.83
C ARG A 359 8.02 -9.31 9.05
N ALA A 360 7.00 -9.38 9.91
CA ALA A 360 6.13 -8.24 10.16
C ALA A 360 6.92 -6.99 10.60
N TRP A 361 6.60 -5.85 9.98
CA TRP A 361 7.25 -4.55 10.16
C TRP A 361 7.50 -4.19 11.62
N GLN A 362 6.49 -4.35 12.47
CA GLN A 362 6.55 -3.97 13.87
C GLN A 362 7.57 -4.74 14.70
N SER A 363 8.01 -5.92 14.24
CA SER A 363 8.92 -6.78 15.01
C SER A 363 10.40 -6.35 14.93
N TRP A 364 10.75 -5.56 13.93
CA TRP A 364 12.11 -5.06 13.74
C TRP A 364 12.20 -3.53 13.65
N TRP A 365 11.13 -2.84 13.98
CA TRP A 365 11.06 -1.42 14.25
C TRP A 365 11.74 -1.06 15.61
N PRO A 366 12.48 0.03 15.81
CA PRO A 366 12.72 1.15 14.87
C PRO A 366 13.93 0.94 13.93
N VAL A 367 14.63 -0.16 14.05
CA VAL A 367 15.87 -0.44 13.30
C VAL A 367 15.58 -0.68 11.82
N HIS A 368 14.38 -1.11 11.50
CA HIS A 368 13.93 -1.37 10.14
C HIS A 368 14.10 -0.15 9.22
N GLU A 369 13.61 1.02 9.62
CA GLU A 369 13.69 2.25 8.81
C GLU A 369 15.12 2.59 8.42
N ARG A 370 16.04 2.54 9.37
CA ARG A 370 17.46 2.82 9.10
C ARG A 370 18.08 1.80 8.15
N ARG A 371 17.68 0.53 8.25
CA ARG A 371 18.17 -0.53 7.36
C ARG A 371 17.66 -0.32 5.94
N THR A 372 16.38 -0.03 5.77
CA THR A 372 15.78 0.18 4.46
C THR A 372 16.21 1.51 3.83
N ALA A 373 16.36 2.58 4.61
CA ALA A 373 16.96 3.83 4.15
C ALA A 373 18.42 3.62 3.68
N ARG A 374 19.20 2.82 4.41
CA ARG A 374 20.55 2.44 4.00
C ARG A 374 20.53 1.66 2.69
N LEU A 375 19.62 0.69 2.54
CA LEU A 375 19.49 -0.06 1.28
C LEU A 375 19.19 0.87 0.10
N ALA A 376 18.27 1.82 0.28
CA ALA A 376 17.95 2.81 -0.75
C ALA A 376 19.18 3.68 -1.09
N ASN A 377 19.92 4.15 -0.10
CA ASN A 377 21.15 4.92 -0.31
C ASN A 377 22.23 4.11 -1.06
N GLU A 378 22.42 2.81 -0.71
CA GLU A 378 23.37 1.93 -1.42
C GLU A 378 22.95 1.70 -2.90
N ILE A 379 21.63 1.61 -3.16
CA ILE A 379 21.12 1.49 -4.52
C ILE A 379 21.37 2.79 -5.30
N MET A 380 21.07 3.95 -4.71
CA MET A 380 21.29 5.25 -5.36
C MET A 380 22.77 5.50 -5.64
N ALA A 381 23.64 5.25 -4.66
CA ALA A 381 25.10 5.43 -4.82
C ALA A 381 25.72 4.51 -5.89
N ALA A 382 25.08 3.41 -6.24
CA ALA A 382 25.56 2.51 -7.28
C ALA A 382 25.23 2.99 -8.70
N LEU A 383 24.41 4.05 -8.85
CA LEU A 383 24.01 4.61 -10.16
C LEU A 383 24.96 5.72 -10.64
N ASP A 384 25.75 6.31 -9.74
CA ASP A 384 26.79 7.29 -10.01
C ASP A 384 28.04 6.60 -10.64
#